data_31b9a7788979e56b21809fb8305fbfc8
#
_entry.id   31b9a7788979e56b21809fb8305fbfc8
#
_cell.length_a   1.000
_cell.length_b   1.000
_cell.length_c   1.000
_cell.angle_alpha   90.00
_cell.angle_beta   90.00
_cell.angle_gamma   90.00
#
_symmetry.space_group_name_H-M   'P 1'
#
loop_
_entity.id
_entity.type
_entity.pdbx_description
1 polymer ?
#
loop_
_entity_poly.entity_id
_entity_poly.type
_entity_poly.pdbx_seq_one_letter_code
_entity_poly.pdbx_strand_id
1 'polypeptide(L)'
;MNPSTTPAKKPDTKILLSTLWIVVMINMLKADILSLYIPGSLEEVAKTSVNAGASIPQLMLGAAVMGQLAIAMIILSRVLKYGINRWVNIFVGIVTIAYIWGGMASYPHYIFIASVETVCLLLIIGFAWTWRNVEA
;
A
#
# COMPACT_ATOMS: atom_id res chain seq x y z
N MET A 1 -2.55 -31.96 -35.52
CA MET A 1 -3.06 -31.73 -34.17
C MET A 1 -2.69 -30.34 -33.77
N ASN A 2 -3.65 -29.41 -33.71
CA ASN A 2 -3.42 -28.11 -33.18
C ASN A 2 -3.34 -28.22 -31.64
N PRO A 3 -2.28 -27.80 -31.00
CA PRO A 3 -2.32 -27.64 -29.57
C PRO A 3 -3.39 -26.57 -29.26
N SER A 4 -4.43 -26.99 -28.56
CA SER A 4 -5.47 -26.09 -28.09
C SER A 4 -4.80 -25.02 -27.22
N THR A 5 -4.56 -23.87 -27.80
CA THR A 5 -4.21 -22.68 -27.03
C THR A 5 -5.42 -22.29 -26.20
N THR A 6 -5.54 -22.91 -25.04
CA THR A 6 -6.50 -22.44 -24.03
C THR A 6 -6.14 -20.99 -23.75
N PRO A 7 -7.03 -20.03 -24.02
CA PRO A 7 -6.71 -18.64 -23.75
C PRO A 7 -6.38 -18.49 -22.26
N ALA A 8 -5.24 -17.89 -21.95
CA ALA A 8 -4.84 -17.66 -20.58
C ALA A 8 -5.97 -16.96 -19.83
N LYS A 9 -6.52 -17.61 -18.81
CA LYS A 9 -7.61 -17.07 -18.01
C LYS A 9 -7.13 -15.77 -17.37
N LYS A 10 -7.83 -14.67 -17.63
CA LYS A 10 -7.51 -13.39 -16.99
C LYS A 10 -7.46 -13.58 -15.46
N PRO A 11 -6.44 -13.04 -14.78
CA PRO A 11 -6.37 -13.15 -13.33
C PRO A 11 -7.61 -12.49 -12.69
N ASP A 12 -8.13 -13.11 -11.64
CA ASP A 12 -9.22 -12.53 -10.86
C ASP A 12 -8.78 -11.20 -10.26
N THR A 13 -9.52 -10.13 -10.52
CA THR A 13 -9.20 -8.78 -10.04
C THR A 13 -9.08 -8.74 -8.51
N LYS A 14 -9.91 -9.47 -7.78
CA LYS A 14 -9.83 -9.56 -6.32
C LYS A 14 -8.49 -10.14 -5.84
N ILE A 15 -8.04 -11.20 -6.48
CA ILE A 15 -6.75 -11.83 -6.18
C ILE A 15 -5.60 -10.88 -6.52
N LEU A 16 -5.68 -10.22 -7.66
CA LEU A 16 -4.67 -9.28 -8.11
C LEU A 16 -4.54 -8.09 -7.14
N LEU A 17 -5.66 -7.48 -6.75
CA LEU A 17 -5.67 -6.39 -5.77
C LEU A 17 -5.10 -6.83 -4.43
N SER A 18 -5.54 -7.97 -3.91
CA SER A 18 -5.02 -8.55 -2.67
C SER A 18 -3.51 -8.78 -2.73
N THR A 19 -3.01 -9.32 -3.85
CA THR A 19 -1.58 -9.57 -4.05
C THR A 19 -0.77 -8.27 -4.09
N LEU A 20 -1.27 -7.24 -4.76
CA LEU A 20 -0.62 -5.92 -4.79
C LEU A 20 -0.57 -5.30 -3.38
N TRP A 21 -1.60 -5.44 -2.57
CA TRP A 21 -1.58 -4.99 -1.18
C TRP A 21 -0.55 -5.73 -0.33
N ILE A 22 -0.32 -7.02 -0.58
CA ILE A 22 0.77 -7.77 0.07
C ILE A 22 2.13 -7.13 -0.29
N VAL A 23 2.36 -6.82 -1.55
CA VAL A 23 3.60 -6.17 -2.00
C VAL A 23 3.79 -4.81 -1.34
N VAL A 24 2.75 -3.98 -1.30
CA VAL A 24 2.77 -2.66 -0.64
C VAL A 24 3.12 -2.82 0.84
N MET A 25 2.46 -3.71 1.56
CA MET A 25 2.67 -3.93 2.99
C MET A 25 4.10 -4.40 3.30
N ILE A 26 4.63 -5.34 2.51
CA ILE A 26 6.01 -5.82 2.68
C ILE A 26 7.02 -4.69 2.43
N ASN A 27 6.80 -3.85 1.42
CA ASN A 27 7.66 -2.70 1.14
C ASN A 27 7.61 -1.65 2.25
N MET A 28 6.43 -1.34 2.78
CA MET A 28 6.28 -0.43 3.93
C MET A 28 7.10 -0.92 5.12
N LEU A 29 6.93 -2.18 5.51
CA LEU A 29 7.68 -2.79 6.60
C LEU A 29 9.19 -2.78 6.36
N LYS A 30 9.61 -3.10 5.13
CA LYS A 30 11.02 -3.07 4.73
C LYS A 30 11.62 -1.67 4.81
N ALA A 31 10.89 -0.63 4.39
CA ALA A 31 11.33 0.75 4.49
C ALA A 31 11.58 1.16 5.95
N ASP A 32 10.67 0.81 6.84
CA ASP A 32 10.78 1.10 8.26
C ASP A 32 11.97 0.37 8.90
N ILE A 33 12.12 -0.92 8.62
CA ILE A 33 13.24 -1.72 9.15
C ILE A 33 14.59 -1.17 8.68
N LEU A 34 14.73 -0.88 7.39
CA LEU A 34 16.00 -0.34 6.85
C LEU A 34 16.33 1.03 7.43
N SER A 35 15.32 1.85 7.69
CA SER A 35 15.51 3.16 8.31
C SER A 35 16.11 3.07 9.71
N LEU A 36 15.84 2.02 10.47
CA LEU A 36 16.42 1.82 11.80
C LEU A 36 17.93 1.62 11.79
N TYR A 37 18.51 1.16 10.67
CA TYR A 37 19.95 1.01 10.52
C TYR A 37 20.69 2.33 10.22
N ILE A 38 19.96 3.41 9.95
CA ILE A 38 20.56 4.73 9.72
C ILE A 38 20.88 5.37 11.06
N PRO A 39 22.15 5.76 11.34
CA PRO A 39 22.50 6.49 12.54
C PRO A 39 21.70 7.80 12.66
N GLY A 40 21.11 8.06 13.82
CA GLY A 40 20.32 9.26 14.07
C GLY A 40 18.86 9.18 13.61
N SER A 41 18.38 8.07 13.07
CA SER A 41 16.99 7.91 12.65
C SER A 41 15.99 8.12 13.78
N LEU A 42 16.31 7.68 14.99
CA LEU A 42 15.46 7.89 16.18
C LEU A 42 15.38 9.37 16.58
N GLU A 43 16.47 10.12 16.40
CA GLU A 43 16.48 11.56 16.64
C GLU A 43 15.62 12.31 15.61
N GLU A 44 15.59 11.85 14.36
CA GLU A 44 14.70 12.40 13.34
C GLU A 44 13.23 12.14 13.63
N VAL A 45 12.90 10.97 14.16
CA VAL A 45 11.54 10.69 14.65
C VAL A 45 11.16 11.62 15.78
N ALA A 46 12.08 11.89 16.70
CA ALA A 46 11.85 12.85 17.79
C ALA A 46 11.63 14.27 17.26
N LYS A 47 12.42 14.73 16.29
CA LYS A 47 12.22 16.04 15.63
C LYS A 47 10.88 16.12 14.89
N THR A 48 10.51 15.07 14.18
CA THR A 48 9.22 14.97 13.49
C THR A 48 8.07 15.08 14.48
N SER A 49 8.18 14.41 15.63
CA SER A 49 7.23 14.50 16.74
C SER A 49 7.01 15.94 17.21
N VAL A 50 8.09 16.66 17.46
CA VAL A 50 8.03 18.07 17.87
C VAL A 50 7.38 18.95 16.80
N ASN A 51 7.79 18.77 15.54
CA ASN A 51 7.26 19.57 14.42
C ASN A 51 5.77 19.31 14.16
N ALA A 52 5.32 18.07 14.37
CA ALA A 52 3.92 17.70 14.21
C ALA A 52 3.05 18.06 15.42
N GLY A 53 3.65 18.50 16.54
CA GLY A 53 2.93 18.73 17.81
C GLY A 53 2.33 17.45 18.41
N ALA A 54 2.91 16.29 18.09
CA ALA A 54 2.45 14.98 18.54
C ALA A 54 3.57 14.26 19.31
N SER A 55 3.23 13.44 20.26
CA SER A 55 4.22 12.59 20.95
C SER A 55 4.70 11.44 20.07
N ILE A 56 5.89 10.88 20.35
CA ILE A 56 6.40 9.70 19.64
C ILE A 56 5.41 8.54 19.68
N PRO A 57 4.77 8.18 20.83
CA PRO A 57 3.74 7.15 20.83
C PRO A 57 2.54 7.43 19.92
N GLN A 58 2.14 8.70 19.77
CA GLN A 58 1.06 9.08 18.84
C GLN A 58 1.47 8.91 17.38
N LEU A 59 2.70 9.25 17.01
CA LEU A 59 3.22 8.98 15.66
C LEU A 59 3.28 7.47 15.38
N MET A 60 3.74 6.68 16.34
CA MET A 60 3.79 5.22 16.21
C MET A 60 2.39 4.62 16.08
N LEU A 61 1.41 5.14 16.80
CA LEU A 61 0.02 4.72 16.66
C LEU A 61 -0.52 5.02 15.26
N GLY A 62 -0.23 6.21 14.73
CA GLY A 62 -0.60 6.57 13.35
C GLY A 62 0.00 5.63 12.31
N ALA A 63 1.29 5.31 12.44
CA ALA A 63 1.98 4.36 11.58
C ALA A 63 1.38 2.95 11.70
N ALA A 64 1.07 2.51 12.91
CA ALA A 64 0.43 1.22 13.15
C ALA A 64 -0.96 1.13 12.50
N VAL A 65 -1.77 2.18 12.59
CA VAL A 65 -3.10 2.26 11.94
C VAL A 65 -2.96 2.18 10.43
N MET A 66 -2.01 2.89 9.84
CA MET A 66 -1.77 2.85 8.39
C MET A 66 -1.30 1.46 7.92
N GLY A 67 -0.41 0.82 8.67
CA GLY A 67 0.01 -0.55 8.40
C GLY A 67 -1.14 -1.54 8.49
N GLN A 68 -2.00 -1.42 9.52
CA GLN A 68 -3.19 -2.27 9.66
C GLN A 68 -4.21 -2.04 8.54
N LEU A 69 -4.31 -0.83 8.02
CA LEU A 69 -5.18 -0.54 6.89
C LEU A 69 -4.73 -1.31 5.63
N ALA A 70 -3.43 -1.34 5.33
CA ALA A 70 -2.88 -2.13 4.24
C ALA A 70 -3.11 -3.63 4.44
N ILE A 71 -2.90 -4.15 5.65
CA ILE A 71 -3.16 -5.55 5.99
C ILE A 71 -4.66 -5.88 5.83
N ALA A 72 -5.54 -5.01 6.31
CA ALA A 72 -6.98 -5.18 6.14
C ALA A 72 -7.37 -5.25 4.66
N MET A 73 -6.75 -4.45 3.81
CA MET A 73 -7.03 -4.45 2.37
C MET A 73 -6.65 -5.76 1.67
N ILE A 74 -5.67 -6.51 2.19
CA ILE A 74 -5.34 -7.85 1.68
C ILE A 74 -6.57 -8.76 1.77
N ILE A 75 -7.26 -8.74 2.91
CA ILE A 75 -8.45 -9.55 3.17
C ILE A 75 -9.68 -8.95 2.50
N LEU A 76 -9.91 -7.66 2.69
CA LEU A 76 -11.09 -6.97 2.19
C LEU A 76 -11.20 -7.01 0.67
N SER A 77 -10.07 -6.93 -0.05
CA SER A 77 -10.06 -7.05 -1.52
C SER A 77 -10.59 -8.41 -2.00
N ARG A 78 -10.50 -9.45 -1.18
CA ARG A 78 -11.00 -10.79 -1.52
C ARG A 78 -12.47 -11.00 -1.18
N VAL A 79 -12.95 -10.42 -0.07
CA VAL A 79 -14.27 -10.74 0.49
C VAL A 79 -15.34 -9.70 0.17
N LEU A 80 -14.98 -8.45 -0.06
CA LEU A 80 -15.96 -7.39 -0.34
C LEU A 80 -16.67 -7.60 -1.68
N LYS A 81 -17.93 -7.15 -1.72
CA LYS A 81 -18.71 -7.09 -2.95
C LYS A 81 -18.10 -6.07 -3.93
N TYR A 82 -18.27 -6.30 -5.21
CA TYR A 82 -17.69 -5.52 -6.31
C TYR A 82 -17.74 -4.00 -6.11
N GLY A 83 -18.91 -3.42 -5.91
CA GLY A 83 -19.06 -1.96 -5.83
C GLY A 83 -18.30 -1.34 -4.65
N ILE A 84 -18.42 -1.93 -3.47
CA ILE A 84 -17.72 -1.49 -2.26
C ILE A 84 -16.23 -1.72 -2.40
N ASN A 85 -15.83 -2.88 -2.86
CA ASN A 85 -14.43 -3.29 -3.05
C ASN A 85 -13.69 -2.31 -3.97
N ARG A 86 -14.30 -1.95 -5.09
CA ARG A 86 -13.76 -0.98 -6.04
C ARG A 86 -13.43 0.36 -5.37
N TRP A 87 -14.41 0.95 -4.71
CA TRP A 87 -14.24 2.27 -4.10
C TRP A 87 -13.31 2.28 -2.88
N VAL A 88 -13.36 1.24 -2.07
CA VAL A 88 -12.47 1.11 -0.91
C VAL A 88 -11.01 0.97 -1.36
N ASN A 89 -10.71 0.19 -2.40
CA ASN A 89 -9.36 0.09 -2.95
C ASN A 89 -8.84 1.42 -3.49
N ILE A 90 -9.69 2.19 -4.19
CA ILE A 90 -9.32 3.51 -4.71
C ILE A 90 -9.05 4.49 -3.55
N PHE A 91 -9.96 4.56 -2.60
CA PHE A 91 -9.85 5.49 -1.47
C PHE A 91 -8.62 5.18 -0.60
N VAL A 92 -8.47 3.93 -0.17
CA VAL A 92 -7.33 3.51 0.66
C VAL A 92 -6.01 3.64 -0.10
N GLY A 93 -6.00 3.36 -1.41
CA GLY A 93 -4.84 3.58 -2.27
C GLY A 93 -4.38 5.03 -2.28
N ILE A 94 -5.30 5.98 -2.45
CA ILE A 94 -5.00 7.42 -2.42
C ILE A 94 -4.48 7.85 -1.04
N VAL A 95 -5.15 7.43 0.03
CA VAL A 95 -4.74 7.74 1.41
C VAL A 95 -3.34 7.19 1.70
N THR A 96 -3.04 5.99 1.24
CA THR A 96 -1.71 5.38 1.43
C THR A 96 -0.62 6.12 0.67
N ILE A 97 -0.87 6.56 -0.56
CA ILE A 97 0.08 7.42 -1.31
C ILE A 97 0.35 8.71 -0.55
N ALA A 98 -0.69 9.38 -0.08
CA ALA A 98 -0.56 10.61 0.70
C ALA A 98 0.25 10.40 2.00
N TYR A 99 0.05 9.28 2.68
CA TYR A 99 0.81 8.90 3.86
C TYR A 99 2.30 8.67 3.57
N ILE A 100 2.61 7.89 2.53
CA ILE A 100 3.99 7.57 2.15
C ILE A 100 4.78 8.84 1.84
N TRP A 101 4.23 9.75 1.05
CA TRP A 101 4.91 10.98 0.66
C TRP A 101 4.82 12.08 1.72
N GLY A 102 3.80 12.07 2.56
CA GLY A 102 3.64 13.03 3.67
C GLY A 102 4.61 12.80 4.81
N GLY A 103 5.04 11.57 5.06
CA GLY A 103 6.00 11.19 6.09
C GLY A 103 7.43 10.98 5.57
N MET A 104 7.75 11.48 4.38
CA MET A 104 8.97 11.16 3.65
C MET A 104 10.24 11.54 4.40
N ALA A 105 11.07 10.53 4.68
CA ALA A 105 12.46 10.69 5.02
C ALA A 105 13.31 10.84 3.75
N SER A 106 14.33 11.68 3.77
CA SER A 106 15.17 11.98 2.59
C SER A 106 16.22 10.90 2.28
N TYR A 107 16.03 9.68 2.77
CA TYR A 107 16.96 8.58 2.54
C TYR A 107 16.78 7.94 1.16
N PRO A 108 17.88 7.63 0.43
CA PRO A 108 17.78 7.02 -0.90
C PRO A 108 16.99 5.71 -0.94
N HIS A 109 17.17 4.84 0.05
CA HIS A 109 16.41 3.57 0.13
C HIS A 109 14.91 3.81 0.34
N TYR A 110 14.56 4.79 1.15
CA TYR A 110 13.16 5.16 1.39
C TYR A 110 12.50 5.69 0.12
N ILE A 111 13.16 6.60 -0.59
CA ILE A 111 12.66 7.16 -1.86
C ILE A 111 12.48 6.07 -2.91
N PHE A 112 13.44 5.14 -3.02
CA PHE A 112 13.34 4.02 -3.95
C PHE A 112 12.15 3.12 -3.62
N ILE A 113 12.00 2.71 -2.37
CA ILE A 113 10.90 1.85 -1.91
C ILE A 113 9.56 2.58 -2.07
N ALA A 114 9.48 3.86 -1.67
CA ALA A 114 8.28 4.68 -1.84
C ALA A 114 7.85 4.79 -3.31
N SER A 115 8.80 4.87 -4.23
CA SER A 115 8.51 4.87 -5.67
C SER A 115 7.90 3.55 -6.13
N VAL A 116 8.44 2.42 -5.68
CA VAL A 116 7.89 1.08 -5.97
C VAL A 116 6.48 0.93 -5.39
N GLU A 117 6.28 1.34 -4.15
CA GLU A 117 4.96 1.33 -3.50
C GLU A 117 3.96 2.19 -4.25
N THR A 118 4.36 3.38 -4.70
CA THR A 118 3.52 4.28 -5.48
C THR A 118 3.08 3.63 -6.78
N VAL A 119 3.98 2.96 -7.50
CA VAL A 119 3.63 2.19 -8.70
C VAL A 119 2.61 1.11 -8.39
N CYS A 120 2.81 0.34 -7.33
CA CYS A 120 1.85 -0.69 -6.90
C CYS A 120 0.48 -0.10 -6.55
N LEU A 121 0.45 1.03 -5.84
CA LEU A 121 -0.78 1.72 -5.45
C LEU A 121 -1.51 2.31 -6.66
N LEU A 122 -0.79 2.86 -7.62
CA LEU A 122 -1.37 3.32 -8.89
C LEU A 122 -1.95 2.16 -9.69
N LEU A 123 -1.31 0.99 -9.68
CA LEU A 123 -1.87 -0.22 -10.28
C LEU A 123 -3.15 -0.67 -9.56
N ILE A 124 -3.17 -0.64 -8.23
CA ILE A 124 -4.37 -0.95 -7.44
C ILE A 124 -5.52 -0.02 -7.83
N ILE A 125 -5.27 1.28 -7.86
CA ILE A 125 -6.27 2.30 -8.23
C ILE A 125 -6.73 2.08 -9.68
N GLY A 126 -5.79 1.86 -10.60
CA GLY A 126 -6.08 1.63 -12.02
C GLY A 126 -6.92 0.36 -12.24
N PHE A 127 -6.56 -0.75 -11.63
CA PHE A 127 -7.34 -2.00 -11.74
C PHE A 127 -8.71 -1.88 -11.08
N ALA A 128 -8.81 -1.22 -9.93
CA ALA A 128 -10.09 -0.97 -9.28
C ALA A 128 -10.96 -0.02 -10.12
N TRP A 129 -10.38 0.99 -10.74
CA TRP A 129 -11.10 1.95 -11.59
C TRP A 129 -11.62 1.30 -12.86
N THR A 130 -10.81 0.50 -13.55
CA THR A 130 -11.16 -0.16 -14.80
C THR A 130 -11.94 -1.47 -14.59
N TRP A 131 -12.09 -1.89 -13.33
CA TRP A 131 -12.79 -3.12 -13.01
C TRP A 131 -14.26 -3.04 -13.44
N ARG A 132 -14.65 -3.96 -14.30
CA ARG A 132 -16.04 -4.11 -14.75
C ARG A 132 -16.66 -5.35 -14.12
N ASN A 133 -17.86 -5.20 -13.59
CA ASN A 133 -18.63 -6.34 -13.12
C ASN A 133 -19.16 -7.11 -14.33
N VAL A 134 -18.63 -8.30 -14.57
CA VAL A 134 -19.03 -9.16 -15.69
C VAL A 134 -20.27 -10.00 -15.32
N GLU A 135 -20.69 -9.98 -14.06
CA GLU A 135 -21.84 -10.72 -13.54
C GLU A 135 -23.16 -9.92 -13.55
N ALA A 136 -23.16 -8.82 -14.23
CA ALA A 136 -24.39 -8.02 -14.36
C ALA A 136 -25.24 -8.49 -15.54
#